data_a0f19a1b5de9607223611f2e979b5b7a
#
_entry.id   a0f19a1b5de9607223611f2e979b5b7a
#
_cell.length_a   1.000
_cell.length_b   1.000
_cell.length_c   1.000
_cell.angle_alpha   90.00
_cell.angle_beta   90.00
_cell.angle_gamma   90.00
#
_symmetry.space_group_name_H-M   'P 1'
#
loop_
_entity.id
_entity.type
_entity.pdbx_description
1 polymer ?
#
loop_
_entity_poly.entity_id
_entity_poly.type
_entity_poly.pdbx_seq_one_letter_code
_entity_poly.pdbx_strand_id
1 'polypeptide(L)'
;PAALALDGGDPRMSVAGPGIAELPTPALRNLHDPSVTIEEYFYWAKITREEEKSIPKVNSPVRKLLSSGKRDTTSTTITGTDPTQSGLFKQSSGGATNEKLRDSETPRNARPVAVTEDEWLNAARAARTATWGSIFYLITTDVLGPYSVPWALAQMGYGPGIVLYTIFGALAGYTGWQIWQMFLQLDSNQYPLKTFGDIAFRAYGKVVRHLVNILQAIQLIFNVGVIIIQNGQGLYQINGNICYIVVPCGFILGQVRTLQKYGWIANCAVWLNVIVMILTMAVVTHSHPNYEAAGKSNGVDIGPPAPPVMTTVGPPATVEFSGQIVGLMQAVYSYGGAMLYCEFMSEMRKPWDFWKALVIAETFIYVVYLFFGIFVYSYQGQYTINPAQQGMFPHAALTAGNIIAFVTALMAAGLYGNIGIKVMYQNIFQELLGLPPLTSRAGKLLWAGIVPVYWGIAFLLAAAIPQFRWVIPNTFPGIYLTQFSALSGLVAALCILQFTYTFPPLLMLGVQIQHDAIRPEQGEGFNPATGETIRHDHGIKRWARGFMAGRWYIKLWNFVFFXGALVTCVLGTYSSVKSIVDAYASGSSTAFSCVGPV
;
A
#
# COMPACT_ATOMS: atom_id res chain seq x y z
N PRO A 1 13.50 -14.04 15.73
CA PRO A 1 14.06 -13.66 14.43
C PRO A 1 13.00 -13.05 13.50
N ALA A 2 11.84 -13.72 13.34
CA ALA A 2 10.74 -13.21 12.53
C ALA A 2 10.20 -11.86 13.04
N ALA A 3 10.12 -11.69 14.36
CA ALA A 3 9.67 -10.44 14.98
C ALA A 3 10.66 -9.28 14.73
N LEU A 4 11.94 -9.56 14.64
CA LEU A 4 12.96 -8.56 14.35
C LEU A 4 12.85 -8.03 12.92
N ALA A 5 12.59 -8.90 11.95
CA ALA A 5 12.40 -8.52 10.56
C ALA A 5 11.12 -7.67 10.36
N LEU A 6 10.06 -8.01 11.10
CA LEU A 6 8.77 -7.30 11.04
C LEU A 6 8.79 -5.94 11.76
N ASP A 7 9.67 -5.77 12.75
CA ASP A 7 9.83 -4.49 13.45
C ASP A 7 10.77 -3.52 12.71
N GLY A 8 11.22 -3.89 11.52
CA GLY A 8 11.98 -3.00 10.64
C GLY A 8 13.46 -2.84 11.01
N GLY A 9 13.93 -3.57 12.00
CA GLY A 9 15.36 -3.62 12.29
C GLY A 9 16.06 -4.55 11.30
N ASP A 10 17.13 -4.08 10.65
CA ASP A 10 18.01 -4.97 9.91
C ASP A 10 18.69 -5.89 10.94
N PRO A 11 18.53 -7.22 10.85
CA PRO A 11 19.20 -8.13 11.79
C PRO A 11 20.72 -7.94 11.82
N ARG A 12 21.32 -7.47 10.73
CA ARG A 12 22.75 -7.14 10.64
C ARG A 12 23.14 -5.96 11.52
N MET A 13 22.24 -4.98 11.64
CA MET A 13 22.47 -3.79 12.47
C MET A 13 22.36 -4.09 13.97
N SER A 14 21.61 -5.11 14.36
CA SER A 14 21.47 -5.50 15.76
C SER A 14 22.66 -6.34 16.27
N VAL A 15 23.45 -6.92 15.36
CA VAL A 15 24.62 -7.74 15.68
C VAL A 15 25.91 -6.90 15.71
N ALA A 16 25.92 -5.74 15.05
CA ALA A 16 27.06 -4.83 15.01
C ALA A 16 27.16 -3.99 16.28
N GLY A 17 27.43 -4.62 17.42
CA GLY A 17 27.84 -3.90 18.61
C GLY A 17 29.29 -3.38 18.47
N PRO A 18 29.66 -2.30 19.19
CA PRO A 18 31.05 -1.81 19.16
C PRO A 18 31.97 -2.85 19.76
N GLY A 19 32.75 -3.54 18.94
CA GLY A 19 33.67 -4.58 19.35
C GLY A 19 33.83 -5.75 18.38
N ILE A 20 33.02 -5.79 17.32
CA ILE A 20 33.10 -6.86 16.30
C ILE A 20 33.89 -6.37 15.06
N ALA A 21 34.54 -5.21 15.16
CA ALA A 21 35.24 -4.57 14.03
C ALA A 21 36.56 -5.27 13.60
N GLU A 22 36.91 -6.39 14.18
CA GLU A 22 38.24 -6.97 13.92
C GLU A 22 38.26 -8.37 13.27
N LEU A 23 37.09 -8.88 12.87
CA LEU A 23 37.07 -10.11 12.08
C LEU A 23 36.72 -9.74 10.62
N PRO A 24 37.56 -10.16 9.66
CA PRO A 24 37.19 -10.02 8.26
C PRO A 24 36.11 -11.03 7.95
N THR A 25 34.89 -10.76 8.43
CA THR A 25 33.73 -11.45 7.92
C THR A 25 33.46 -10.89 6.52
N PRO A 26 33.33 -11.73 5.51
CA PRO A 26 33.00 -11.23 4.19
C PRO A 26 31.64 -10.54 4.26
N ALA A 27 31.72 -9.23 4.36
CA ALA A 27 30.72 -8.28 3.99
C ALA A 27 29.38 -8.30 4.75
N LEU A 28 29.36 -7.69 5.89
CA LEU A 28 28.24 -6.86 6.28
C LEU A 28 28.23 -5.61 5.36
N ARG A 29 28.05 -5.80 4.06
CA ARG A 29 27.87 -4.68 3.14
C ARG A 29 26.54 -4.01 3.48
N ASN A 30 26.57 -2.70 3.64
CA ASN A 30 25.34 -1.92 3.84
C ASN A 30 24.36 -2.23 2.69
N LEU A 31 23.11 -2.43 3.02
CA LEU A 31 22.04 -2.69 2.03
C LEU A 31 22.01 -1.65 0.89
N HIS A 32 22.51 -0.44 1.16
CA HIS A 32 22.54 0.69 0.23
C HIS A 32 23.99 1.11 -0.07
N ASP A 33 24.88 0.14 -0.28
CA ASP A 33 26.27 0.39 -0.65
C ASP A 33 26.34 0.79 -2.13
N PRO A 34 26.80 2.01 -2.44
CA PRO A 34 26.91 2.46 -3.84
C PRO A 34 27.99 1.75 -4.64
N SER A 35 28.87 0.97 -3.99
CA SER A 35 29.89 0.17 -4.69
C SER A 35 29.29 -1.08 -5.34
N VAL A 36 28.13 -1.56 -4.86
CA VAL A 36 27.45 -2.73 -5.42
C VAL A 36 26.81 -2.36 -6.75
N THR A 37 27.15 -3.08 -7.78
CA THR A 37 26.69 -2.82 -9.16
C THR A 37 25.36 -3.53 -9.44
N ILE A 38 24.63 -3.04 -10.44
CA ILE A 38 23.34 -3.62 -10.83
C ILE A 38 23.55 -5.06 -11.40
N GLU A 39 24.69 -5.32 -12.05
CA GLU A 39 25.05 -6.64 -12.56
C GLU A 39 25.19 -7.66 -11.41
N GLU A 40 25.73 -7.22 -10.29
CA GLU A 40 25.83 -8.04 -9.07
C GLU A 40 24.44 -8.37 -8.51
N TYR A 41 23.53 -7.37 -8.47
CA TYR A 41 22.14 -7.61 -8.05
C TYR A 41 21.46 -8.63 -8.97
N PHE A 42 21.60 -8.51 -10.30
CA PHE A 42 21.02 -9.47 -11.25
C PHE A 42 21.56 -10.88 -11.06
N TYR A 43 22.85 -11.01 -10.82
CA TYR A 43 23.51 -12.31 -10.60
C TYR A 43 22.93 -13.03 -9.39
N TRP A 44 22.91 -12.37 -8.23
CA TRP A 44 22.44 -12.97 -6.98
C TRP A 44 20.91 -13.20 -7.00
N ALA A 45 20.17 -12.34 -7.67
CA ALA A 45 18.72 -12.52 -7.87
C ALA A 45 18.42 -13.79 -8.66
N LYS A 46 19.18 -14.04 -9.73
CA LYS A 46 19.03 -15.25 -10.57
C LYS A 46 19.23 -16.52 -9.72
N ILE A 47 20.30 -16.57 -8.91
CA ILE A 47 20.57 -17.71 -8.01
C ILE A 47 19.40 -17.91 -7.03
N THR A 48 18.95 -16.83 -6.38
CA THR A 48 17.83 -16.88 -5.43
C THR A 48 16.54 -17.42 -6.11
N ARG A 49 16.25 -16.99 -7.36
CA ARG A 49 15.07 -17.50 -8.09
C ARG A 49 15.18 -19.00 -8.39
N GLU A 50 16.37 -19.50 -8.67
CA GLU A 50 16.62 -20.95 -8.87
C GLU A 50 16.41 -21.74 -7.57
N GLU A 51 16.91 -21.21 -6.45
CA GLU A 51 16.71 -21.82 -5.12
C GLU A 51 15.20 -21.87 -4.75
N GLU A 52 14.45 -20.81 -5.05
CA GLU A 52 13.01 -20.75 -4.78
C GLU A 52 12.21 -21.82 -5.50
N LYS A 53 12.68 -22.30 -6.65
CA LYS A 53 12.04 -23.40 -7.39
C LYS A 53 12.05 -24.71 -6.60
N SER A 54 13.07 -24.92 -5.77
CA SER A 54 13.25 -26.11 -4.95
C SER A 54 12.35 -26.13 -3.71
N ILE A 55 11.80 -24.97 -3.30
CA ILE A 55 10.94 -24.87 -2.10
C ILE A 55 9.65 -25.67 -2.34
N PRO A 56 9.31 -26.65 -1.49
CA PRO A 56 8.12 -27.49 -1.68
C PRO A 56 6.82 -26.64 -1.62
N LYS A 57 5.85 -27.02 -2.42
CA LYS A 57 4.51 -26.41 -2.41
C LYS A 57 3.81 -26.76 -1.10
N VAL A 58 3.36 -25.75 -0.36
CA VAL A 58 2.55 -25.98 0.84
C VAL A 58 1.18 -26.48 0.40
N ASN A 59 0.85 -27.68 0.80
CA ASN A 59 -0.51 -28.19 0.61
C ASN A 59 -1.46 -27.36 1.47
N SER A 60 -2.36 -26.65 0.81
CA SER A 60 -3.35 -25.83 1.53
C SER A 60 -4.21 -26.73 2.42
N PRO A 61 -4.61 -26.25 3.62
CA PRO A 61 -5.50 -27.03 4.50
C PRO A 61 -6.81 -27.43 3.82
N VAL A 62 -7.27 -26.64 2.85
CA VAL A 62 -8.45 -26.93 2.04
C VAL A 62 -8.25 -28.20 1.19
N ARG A 63 -7.04 -28.39 0.64
CA ARG A 63 -6.71 -29.58 -0.15
C ARG A 63 -6.62 -30.84 0.73
N LYS A 64 -6.16 -30.69 1.98
CA LYS A 64 -6.17 -31.79 2.98
C LYS A 64 -7.60 -32.17 3.35
N LEU A 65 -8.50 -31.20 3.53
CA LEU A 65 -9.92 -31.43 3.81
C LEU A 65 -10.63 -32.12 2.63
N LEU A 66 -10.35 -31.69 1.40
CA LEU A 66 -10.93 -32.27 0.18
C LEU A 66 -10.38 -33.68 -0.11
N SER A 67 -9.12 -33.94 0.25
CA SER A 67 -8.51 -35.27 0.05
C SER A 67 -8.89 -36.28 1.15
N SER A 68 -9.29 -35.79 2.33
CA SER A 68 -9.69 -36.66 3.45
C SER A 68 -11.09 -37.28 3.24
N GLY A 69 -11.84 -36.82 2.23
CA GLY A 69 -13.16 -37.36 1.87
C GLY A 69 -13.13 -38.64 1.05
N LYS A 70 -11.96 -39.05 0.57
CA LYS A 70 -11.81 -40.36 -0.10
C LYS A 70 -11.15 -41.35 0.87
N ARG A 71 -11.98 -42.11 1.58
CA ARG A 71 -11.54 -43.29 2.31
C ARG A 71 -11.27 -44.40 1.28
N ASP A 72 -10.00 -44.60 0.98
CA ASP A 72 -9.59 -45.84 0.31
C ASP A 72 -9.46 -46.92 1.38
N THR A 73 -10.43 -47.81 1.40
CA THR A 73 -10.39 -49.06 2.13
C THR A 73 -9.46 -50.02 1.39
N THR A 74 -8.17 -49.94 1.67
CA THR A 74 -7.27 -51.06 1.32
C THR A 74 -6.34 -51.28 2.51
N SER A 75 -6.65 -52.30 3.27
CA SER A 75 -5.81 -52.79 4.35
C SER A 75 -4.59 -53.47 3.74
N THR A 76 -3.41 -52.94 3.93
CA THR A 76 -2.17 -53.65 3.69
C THR A 76 -1.43 -53.82 5.00
N THR A 77 -1.40 -55.05 5.45
CA THR A 77 -0.63 -55.51 6.59
C THR A 77 0.86 -55.46 6.24
N ILE A 78 1.64 -54.70 6.98
CA ILE A 78 3.10 -54.73 6.88
C ILE A 78 3.67 -55.26 8.20
N THR A 79 4.25 -56.42 8.11
CA THR A 79 5.01 -57.06 9.17
C THR A 79 6.48 -56.60 9.11
N GLY A 80 7.00 -56.18 10.21
CA GLY A 80 8.34 -56.51 10.67
C GLY A 80 9.54 -55.60 10.42
N THR A 81 10.16 -55.26 11.51
CA THR A 81 11.62 -55.04 11.79
C THR A 81 12.25 -53.79 11.17
N ASP A 82 12.98 -52.93 11.79
CA ASP A 82 13.82 -52.90 12.99
C ASP A 82 13.98 -51.44 13.50
N PRO A 83 14.26 -51.22 14.78
CA PRO A 83 14.36 -49.85 15.33
C PRO A 83 15.81 -49.44 15.56
N THR A 84 16.28 -48.44 14.88
CA THR A 84 17.44 -47.66 15.37
C THR A 84 17.42 -46.24 14.77
N GLN A 85 17.59 -45.30 15.66
CA GLN A 85 17.90 -43.90 15.48
C GLN A 85 16.73 -42.94 15.12
N SER A 86 16.12 -42.48 16.17
CA SER A 86 15.69 -41.06 16.26
C SER A 86 15.52 -40.72 17.72
N GLY A 87 16.54 -40.15 18.28
CA GLY A 87 16.53 -39.64 19.64
C GLY A 87 16.00 -38.21 19.70
N LEU A 88 15.15 -38.03 20.67
CA LEU A 88 14.94 -36.86 21.47
C LEU A 88 14.18 -35.64 20.93
N PHE A 89 12.93 -35.54 21.39
CA PHE A 89 12.57 -34.45 22.32
C PHE A 89 11.27 -34.84 23.03
N LYS A 90 11.39 -35.39 24.23
CA LYS A 90 10.27 -35.52 25.17
C LYS A 90 10.36 -34.40 26.17
N GLN A 91 9.35 -33.57 26.23
CA GLN A 91 9.13 -32.60 27.26
C GLN A 91 8.59 -33.33 28.52
N SER A 92 9.36 -33.30 29.58
CA SER A 92 8.92 -33.86 30.87
C SER A 92 8.56 -32.71 31.81
N SER A 93 7.33 -32.72 32.27
CA SER A 93 6.84 -31.91 33.38
C SER A 93 6.99 -32.69 34.67
N GLY A 94 7.56 -32.10 35.70
CA GLY A 94 7.45 -32.64 37.04
C GLY A 94 8.53 -32.26 38.03
N GLY A 95 8.12 -31.64 39.11
CA GLY A 95 8.66 -31.84 40.44
C GLY A 95 9.77 -30.92 40.93
N ALA A 96 9.39 -30.02 41.81
CA ALA A 96 10.29 -29.20 42.62
C ALA A 96 11.03 -30.02 43.69
N THR A 97 12.35 -29.89 43.76
CA THR A 97 13.08 -30.11 45.00
C THR A 97 14.22 -29.10 45.06
N ASN A 98 14.23 -28.36 46.16
CA ASN A 98 15.30 -27.43 46.52
C ASN A 98 16.62 -28.14 46.79
N GLU A 99 17.64 -27.77 46.07
CA GLU A 99 18.99 -28.04 46.46
C GLU A 99 19.87 -26.82 46.18
N LYS A 100 20.39 -26.24 47.24
CA LYS A 100 21.38 -25.15 47.20
C LYS A 100 22.64 -25.65 46.52
N LEU A 101 22.90 -25.15 45.32
CA LEU A 101 24.20 -25.33 44.69
C LEU A 101 24.99 -24.01 44.66
N ARG A 102 26.20 -24.12 45.14
CA ARG A 102 27.25 -23.09 45.25
C ARG A 102 27.43 -22.27 43.97
N ASP A 103 27.63 -20.99 44.17
CA ASP A 103 28.10 -20.04 43.17
C ASP A 103 29.36 -20.56 42.44
N SER A 104 29.18 -21.08 41.25
CA SER A 104 30.27 -21.21 40.30
C SER A 104 30.26 -19.93 39.44
N GLU A 105 31.33 -19.17 39.57
CA GLU A 105 31.60 -18.00 38.73
C GLU A 105 31.58 -18.40 37.26
N THR A 106 30.50 -18.04 36.54
CA THR A 106 30.48 -18.08 35.09
C THR A 106 31.51 -17.07 34.56
N PRO A 107 32.39 -17.46 33.66
CA PRO A 107 33.36 -16.51 33.09
C PRO A 107 32.57 -15.43 32.33
N ARG A 108 32.72 -14.19 32.76
CA ARG A 108 32.12 -13.00 32.15
C ARG A 108 32.64 -12.67 30.74
N ASN A 109 33.41 -13.56 30.13
CA ASN A 109 34.07 -13.37 28.83
C ASN A 109 33.66 -14.44 27.81
N ALA A 110 32.42 -14.90 27.83
CA ALA A 110 31.89 -15.62 26.68
C ALA A 110 31.73 -14.63 25.53
N ARG A 111 32.64 -14.65 24.58
CA ARG A 111 32.52 -13.88 23.32
C ARG A 111 31.16 -14.21 22.68
N PRO A 112 30.40 -13.22 22.28
CA PRO A 112 29.15 -13.52 21.56
C PRO A 112 29.47 -14.36 20.32
N VAL A 113 28.86 -15.51 20.22
CA VAL A 113 29.02 -16.42 19.08
C VAL A 113 28.59 -15.64 17.83
N ALA A 114 29.52 -15.42 16.93
CA ALA A 114 29.24 -14.75 15.67
C ALA A 114 28.20 -15.59 14.89
N VAL A 115 27.06 -15.00 14.61
CA VAL A 115 25.99 -15.64 13.80
C VAL A 115 26.60 -15.93 12.43
N THR A 116 26.54 -17.17 12.00
CA THR A 116 27.04 -17.55 10.67
C THR A 116 26.14 -16.98 9.59
N GLU A 117 26.70 -16.77 8.40
CA GLU A 117 25.94 -16.27 7.25
C GLU A 117 24.73 -17.19 6.93
N ASP A 118 24.92 -18.51 7.05
CA ASP A 118 23.85 -19.49 6.85
C ASP A 118 22.73 -19.35 7.89
N GLU A 119 23.10 -19.14 9.15
CA GLU A 119 22.12 -18.91 10.23
C GLU A 119 21.31 -17.63 9.97
N TRP A 120 21.99 -16.57 9.51
CA TRP A 120 21.35 -15.30 9.19
C TRP A 120 20.40 -15.47 7.98
N LEU A 121 20.84 -16.14 6.90
CA LEU A 121 20.02 -16.42 5.71
C LEU A 121 18.79 -17.27 6.07
N ASN A 122 18.99 -18.28 6.92
CA ASN A 122 17.89 -19.13 7.39
C ASN A 122 16.88 -18.34 8.23
N ALA A 123 17.35 -17.41 9.08
CA ALA A 123 16.50 -16.54 9.87
C ALA A 123 15.73 -15.56 8.97
N ALA A 124 16.38 -14.99 7.97
CA ALA A 124 15.76 -14.09 6.99
C ALA A 124 14.68 -14.80 6.16
N ARG A 125 14.95 -16.05 5.73
CA ARG A 125 13.98 -16.90 5.02
C ARG A 125 12.81 -17.30 5.91
N ALA A 126 13.05 -17.56 7.19
CA ALA A 126 12.01 -17.91 8.17
C ALA A 126 11.02 -16.77 8.38
N ALA A 127 11.41 -15.51 8.10
CA ALA A 127 10.55 -14.35 8.18
C ALA A 127 9.59 -14.24 6.98
N ARG A 128 9.94 -14.83 5.82
CA ARG A 128 9.11 -14.82 4.60
C ARG A 128 8.07 -15.94 4.67
N THR A 129 6.90 -15.66 5.25
CA THR A 129 5.85 -16.67 5.51
C THR A 129 4.58 -16.45 4.70
N ALA A 130 4.39 -15.25 4.13
CA ALA A 130 3.15 -14.88 3.45
C ALA A 130 2.94 -15.71 2.17
N THR A 131 1.69 -16.15 1.97
CA THR A 131 1.27 -16.86 0.76
C THR A 131 0.60 -15.88 -0.21
N TRP A 132 0.48 -16.25 -1.49
CA TRP A 132 -0.21 -15.41 -2.49
C TRP A 132 -1.68 -15.14 -2.09
N GLY A 133 -2.33 -16.08 -1.40
CA GLY A 133 -3.69 -15.88 -0.89
C GLY A 133 -3.77 -14.81 0.20
N SER A 134 -2.78 -14.76 1.11
CA SER A 134 -2.69 -13.69 2.10
C SER A 134 -2.46 -12.32 1.42
N ILE A 135 -1.62 -12.31 0.39
CA ILE A 135 -1.32 -11.09 -0.38
C ILE A 135 -2.57 -10.61 -1.15
N PHE A 136 -3.38 -11.52 -1.69
CA PHE A 136 -4.66 -11.17 -2.32
C PHE A 136 -5.52 -10.33 -1.37
N TYR A 137 -5.67 -10.78 -0.11
CA TYR A 137 -6.44 -10.03 0.89
C TYR A 137 -5.79 -8.69 1.24
N LEU A 138 -4.45 -8.63 1.30
CA LEU A 138 -3.74 -7.37 1.60
C LEU A 138 -3.95 -6.36 0.46
N ILE A 139 -3.80 -6.76 -0.80
CA ILE A 139 -4.05 -5.90 -1.97
C ILE A 139 -5.51 -5.44 -1.96
N THR A 140 -6.45 -6.37 -1.74
CA THR A 140 -7.88 -6.07 -1.73
C THR A 140 -8.23 -5.10 -0.59
N THR A 141 -7.65 -5.25 0.59
CA THR A 141 -7.89 -4.34 1.73
C THR A 141 -7.35 -2.94 1.45
N ASP A 142 -6.20 -2.85 0.80
CA ASP A 142 -5.54 -1.58 0.49
C ASP A 142 -6.31 -0.81 -0.59
N VAL A 143 -6.76 -1.50 -1.63
CA VAL A 143 -7.33 -0.87 -2.83
C VAL A 143 -8.86 -0.80 -2.80
N LEU A 144 -9.57 -1.80 -2.23
CA LEU A 144 -11.04 -1.92 -2.34
C LEU A 144 -11.78 -0.82 -1.57
N GLY A 145 -12.11 0.26 -2.27
CA GLY A 145 -12.92 1.36 -1.75
C GLY A 145 -13.73 2.01 -2.85
N PRO A 146 -14.81 1.36 -3.36
CA PRO A 146 -15.52 1.82 -4.56
C PRO A 146 -16.44 3.03 -4.33
N TYR A 147 -16.42 3.62 -3.14
CA TYR A 147 -17.39 4.62 -2.71
C TYR A 147 -17.30 5.95 -3.47
N SER A 148 -16.17 6.23 -4.12
CA SER A 148 -15.96 7.41 -4.97
C SER A 148 -16.42 7.18 -6.42
N VAL A 149 -16.58 5.92 -6.85
CA VAL A 149 -16.83 5.58 -8.26
C VAL A 149 -18.15 6.15 -8.77
N PRO A 150 -19.30 6.01 -8.03
CA PRO A 150 -20.57 6.57 -8.52
C PRO A 150 -20.49 8.09 -8.70
N TRP A 151 -19.84 8.79 -7.77
CA TRP A 151 -19.66 10.24 -7.88
C TRP A 151 -18.76 10.61 -9.08
N ALA A 152 -17.68 9.86 -9.31
CA ALA A 152 -16.83 10.06 -10.48
C ALA A 152 -17.61 9.91 -11.79
N LEU A 153 -18.52 8.91 -11.86
CA LEU A 153 -19.43 8.73 -13.00
C LEU A 153 -20.39 9.92 -13.12
N ALA A 154 -20.85 10.49 -12.02
CA ALA A 154 -21.71 11.69 -12.04
C ALA A 154 -20.96 12.91 -12.59
N GLN A 155 -19.63 13.00 -12.40
CA GLN A 155 -18.82 14.09 -12.95
C GLN A 155 -18.49 13.90 -14.44
N MET A 156 -18.35 12.66 -14.92
CA MET A 156 -17.81 12.34 -16.25
C MET A 156 -18.86 11.77 -17.21
N GLY A 157 -19.96 11.25 -16.69
CA GLY A 157 -20.93 10.46 -17.46
C GLY A 157 -20.48 9.00 -17.61
N TYR A 158 -21.37 8.14 -18.08
CA TYR A 158 -21.10 6.70 -18.25
C TYR A 158 -19.95 6.42 -19.21
N GLY A 159 -19.95 7.06 -20.41
CA GLY A 159 -18.97 6.78 -21.46
C GLY A 159 -17.54 7.02 -20.98
N PRO A 160 -17.15 8.28 -20.78
CA PRO A 160 -15.81 8.58 -20.30
C PRO A 160 -15.47 7.92 -18.96
N GLY A 161 -16.42 7.84 -18.04
CA GLY A 161 -16.21 7.24 -16.72
C GLY A 161 -15.81 5.77 -16.82
N ILE A 162 -16.60 4.95 -17.53
CA ILE A 162 -16.31 3.50 -17.69
C ILE A 162 -14.98 3.30 -18.43
N VAL A 163 -14.77 4.06 -19.52
CA VAL A 163 -13.53 3.95 -20.33
C VAL A 163 -12.30 4.28 -19.48
N LEU A 164 -12.36 5.38 -18.72
CA LEU A 164 -11.22 5.82 -17.91
C LEU A 164 -10.95 4.86 -16.74
N TYR A 165 -11.99 4.37 -16.04
CA TYR A 165 -11.81 3.34 -15.00
C TYR A 165 -11.21 2.06 -15.58
N THR A 166 -11.59 1.67 -16.80
CA THR A 166 -11.02 0.49 -17.49
C THR A 166 -9.54 0.73 -17.84
N ILE A 167 -9.23 1.89 -18.41
CA ILE A 167 -7.84 2.25 -18.80
C ILE A 167 -6.95 2.31 -17.57
N PHE A 168 -7.36 3.04 -16.52
CA PHE A 168 -6.55 3.18 -15.31
C PHE A 168 -6.39 1.86 -14.55
N GLY A 169 -7.43 1.01 -14.54
CA GLY A 169 -7.32 -0.34 -13.96
C GLY A 169 -6.33 -1.22 -14.72
N ALA A 170 -6.40 -1.21 -16.07
CA ALA A 170 -5.47 -1.96 -16.91
C ALA A 170 -4.03 -1.45 -16.74
N LEU A 171 -3.84 -0.13 -16.66
CA LEU A 171 -2.52 0.48 -16.45
C LEU A 171 -1.98 0.17 -15.04
N ALA A 172 -2.83 0.14 -14.01
CA ALA A 172 -2.43 -0.24 -12.64
C ALA A 172 -1.97 -1.70 -12.58
N GLY A 173 -2.71 -2.60 -13.25
CA GLY A 173 -2.28 -4.00 -13.38
C GLY A 173 -0.94 -4.13 -14.11
N TYR A 174 -0.75 -3.36 -15.18
CA TYR A 174 0.51 -3.35 -15.95
C TYR A 174 1.68 -2.84 -15.10
N THR A 175 1.51 -1.76 -14.36
CA THR A 175 2.56 -1.21 -13.49
C THR A 175 2.84 -2.12 -12.29
N GLY A 176 1.82 -2.75 -11.73
CA GLY A 176 1.98 -3.79 -10.71
C GLY A 176 2.82 -4.96 -11.22
N TRP A 177 2.58 -5.38 -12.47
CA TRP A 177 3.40 -6.40 -13.16
C TRP A 177 4.85 -5.92 -13.33
N GLN A 178 5.07 -4.63 -13.67
CA GLN A 178 6.42 -4.05 -13.78
C GLN A 178 7.16 -4.09 -12.44
N ILE A 179 6.50 -3.73 -11.34
CA ILE A 179 7.09 -3.76 -9.98
C ILE A 179 7.48 -5.21 -9.64
N TRP A 180 6.59 -6.17 -9.92
CA TRP A 180 6.85 -7.60 -9.69
C TRP A 180 8.09 -8.06 -10.50
N GLN A 181 8.19 -7.69 -11.78
CA GLN A 181 9.35 -8.04 -12.63
C GLN A 181 10.65 -7.44 -12.08
N MET A 182 10.62 -6.17 -11.66
CA MET A 182 11.79 -5.51 -11.06
C MET A 182 12.20 -6.19 -9.74
N PHE A 183 11.21 -6.52 -8.92
CA PHE A 183 11.46 -7.23 -7.65
C PHE A 183 12.17 -8.56 -7.90
N LEU A 184 11.67 -9.36 -8.85
CA LEU A 184 12.27 -10.67 -9.18
C LEU A 184 13.71 -10.56 -9.70
N GLN A 185 14.01 -9.48 -10.44
CA GLN A 185 15.33 -9.26 -11.04
C GLN A 185 16.33 -8.67 -10.05
N LEU A 186 15.87 -8.01 -9.01
CA LEU A 186 16.73 -7.27 -8.09
C LEU A 186 16.82 -7.90 -6.70
N ASP A 187 15.76 -8.55 -6.20
CA ASP A 187 15.73 -9.15 -4.85
C ASP A 187 16.56 -10.43 -4.80
N SER A 188 17.37 -10.58 -3.76
CA SER A 188 18.14 -11.80 -3.51
C SER A 188 18.31 -12.03 -2.00
N ASN A 189 18.73 -13.25 -1.65
CA ASN A 189 19.09 -13.59 -0.26
C ASN A 189 20.28 -12.76 0.21
N GLN A 190 21.23 -12.45 -0.70
CA GLN A 190 22.41 -11.64 -0.41
C GLN A 190 22.07 -10.16 -0.24
N TYR A 191 21.15 -9.65 -1.06
CA TYR A 191 20.72 -8.26 -1.06
C TYR A 191 19.20 -8.21 -1.05
N PRO A 192 18.57 -8.42 0.12
CA PRO A 192 17.11 -8.42 0.18
C PRO A 192 16.52 -7.04 -0.16
N LEU A 193 15.43 -7.06 -0.90
CA LEU A 193 14.67 -5.86 -1.29
C LEU A 193 13.45 -5.77 -0.37
N LYS A 194 13.28 -4.64 0.31
CA LYS A 194 12.22 -4.47 1.34
C LYS A 194 11.22 -3.39 0.98
N THR A 195 11.68 -2.31 0.35
CA THR A 195 10.87 -1.12 0.12
C THR A 195 10.89 -0.71 -1.34
N PHE A 196 9.93 0.11 -1.73
CA PHE A 196 9.87 0.72 -3.06
C PHE A 196 11.14 1.55 -3.34
N GLY A 197 11.63 2.25 -2.31
CA GLY A 197 12.86 3.05 -2.39
C GLY A 197 14.11 2.23 -2.71
N ASP A 198 14.14 0.94 -2.35
CA ASP A 198 15.28 0.07 -2.66
C ASP A 198 15.38 -0.21 -4.17
N ILE A 199 14.24 -0.36 -4.87
CA ILE A 199 14.22 -0.46 -6.34
C ILE A 199 14.80 0.83 -6.94
N ALA A 200 14.35 1.99 -6.42
CA ALA A 200 14.82 3.29 -6.88
C ALA A 200 16.33 3.46 -6.68
N PHE A 201 16.85 2.98 -5.54
CA PHE A 201 18.30 2.97 -5.24
C PHE A 201 19.07 2.17 -6.29
N ARG A 202 18.62 0.94 -6.56
CA ARG A 202 19.31 0.01 -7.48
C ARG A 202 19.25 0.47 -8.92
N ALA A 203 18.16 1.19 -9.31
CA ALA A 203 17.99 1.71 -10.68
C ALA A 203 18.74 3.02 -10.90
N TYR A 204 18.69 3.97 -9.95
CA TYR A 204 19.13 5.36 -10.16
C TYR A 204 20.00 5.93 -9.03
N GLY A 205 20.25 5.17 -7.97
CA GLY A 205 21.14 5.59 -6.88
C GLY A 205 20.43 6.33 -5.74
N LYS A 206 21.26 6.90 -4.84
CA LYS A 206 20.82 7.45 -3.54
C LYS A 206 19.80 8.60 -3.65
N VAL A 207 20.00 9.52 -4.60
CA VAL A 207 19.17 10.73 -4.71
C VAL A 207 17.71 10.35 -4.99
N VAL A 208 17.49 9.48 -5.99
CA VAL A 208 16.13 9.04 -6.37
C VAL A 208 15.50 8.23 -5.23
N ARG A 209 16.29 7.40 -4.54
CA ARG A 209 15.81 6.67 -3.35
C ARG A 209 15.25 7.61 -2.28
N HIS A 210 16.00 8.66 -1.92
CA HIS A 210 15.55 9.61 -0.89
C HIS A 210 14.28 10.35 -1.33
N LEU A 211 14.22 10.76 -2.61
CA LEU A 211 13.03 11.40 -3.18
C LEU A 211 11.79 10.48 -3.04
N VAL A 212 11.94 9.22 -3.45
CA VAL A 212 10.86 8.20 -3.38
C VAL A 212 10.43 7.99 -1.92
N ASN A 213 11.37 7.82 -0.99
CA ASN A 213 11.07 7.57 0.43
C ASN A 213 10.36 8.75 1.09
N ILE A 214 10.77 9.98 0.78
CA ILE A 214 10.11 11.21 1.29
C ILE A 214 8.68 11.27 0.76
N LEU A 215 8.49 11.04 -0.54
CA LEU A 215 7.16 11.09 -1.15
C LEU A 215 6.26 9.97 -0.61
N GLN A 216 6.81 8.77 -0.36
CA GLN A 216 6.09 7.65 0.27
C GLN A 216 5.61 8.02 1.67
N ALA A 217 6.49 8.63 2.48
CA ALA A 217 6.14 9.09 3.83
C ALA A 217 5.02 10.14 3.78
N ILE A 218 5.12 11.10 2.85
CA ILE A 218 4.10 12.14 2.63
C ILE A 218 2.75 11.49 2.24
N GLN A 219 2.76 10.58 1.28
CA GLN A 219 1.53 9.91 0.82
C GLN A 219 0.83 9.18 1.98
N LEU A 220 1.60 8.46 2.80
CA LEU A 220 1.03 7.66 3.89
C LEU A 220 0.39 8.56 4.97
N ILE A 221 0.98 9.74 5.26
CA ILE A 221 0.38 10.73 6.17
C ILE A 221 -0.93 11.28 5.56
N PHE A 222 -0.89 11.66 4.27
CA PHE A 222 -2.07 12.20 3.58
C PHE A 222 -3.20 11.16 3.47
N ASN A 223 -2.88 9.89 3.24
CA ASN A 223 -3.89 8.82 3.21
C ASN A 223 -4.63 8.71 4.55
N VAL A 224 -3.89 8.78 5.67
CA VAL A 224 -4.50 8.81 7.02
C VAL A 224 -5.37 10.08 7.16
N GLY A 225 -4.90 11.24 6.69
CA GLY A 225 -5.67 12.50 6.70
C GLY A 225 -6.98 12.41 5.93
N VAL A 226 -6.96 11.84 4.72
CA VAL A 226 -8.16 11.62 3.88
C VAL A 226 -9.18 10.73 4.62
N ILE A 227 -8.70 9.67 5.27
CA ILE A 227 -9.55 8.76 6.06
C ILE A 227 -10.14 9.48 7.28
N ILE A 228 -9.39 10.37 7.93
CA ILE A 228 -9.89 11.18 9.06
C ILE A 228 -11.06 12.07 8.59
N ILE A 229 -10.93 12.74 7.43
CA ILE A 229 -12.01 13.57 6.87
C ILE A 229 -13.26 12.73 6.57
N GLN A 230 -13.07 11.63 5.83
CA GLN A 230 -14.17 10.73 5.41
C GLN A 230 -14.96 10.23 6.63
N ASN A 231 -14.26 9.79 7.65
CA ASN A 231 -14.89 9.28 8.88
C ASN A 231 -15.49 10.40 9.72
N GLY A 232 -14.85 11.55 9.76
CA GLY A 232 -15.36 12.74 10.44
C GLY A 232 -16.71 13.17 9.87
N GLN A 233 -16.83 13.19 8.55
CA GLN A 233 -18.08 13.49 7.85
C GLN A 233 -19.17 12.45 8.17
N GLY A 234 -18.85 11.16 8.10
CA GLY A 234 -19.79 10.08 8.41
C GLY A 234 -20.29 10.12 9.85
N LEU A 235 -19.40 10.40 10.79
CA LEU A 235 -19.74 10.53 12.22
C LEU A 235 -20.60 11.79 12.48
N TYR A 236 -20.31 12.90 11.78
CA TYR A 236 -21.11 14.11 11.86
C TYR A 236 -22.56 13.85 11.43
N GLN A 237 -22.76 13.06 10.38
CA GLN A 237 -24.09 12.67 9.92
C GLN A 237 -24.87 11.83 10.94
N ILE A 238 -24.15 11.05 11.79
CA ILE A 238 -24.77 10.24 12.85
C ILE A 238 -25.16 11.13 14.04
N ASN A 239 -24.19 11.96 14.48
CA ASN A 239 -24.35 12.87 15.62
C ASN A 239 -23.34 14.01 15.45
N GLY A 240 -23.82 15.21 15.24
CA GLY A 240 -23.02 16.40 14.91
C GLY A 240 -21.85 16.75 15.84
N ASN A 241 -21.74 16.08 17.00
CA ASN A 241 -20.74 16.42 18.02
C ASN A 241 -19.55 15.44 18.13
N ILE A 242 -19.51 14.36 17.35
CA ILE A 242 -18.52 13.27 17.53
C ILE A 242 -17.53 13.10 16.38
N CYS A 243 -17.33 14.13 15.55
CA CYS A 243 -16.53 14.04 14.32
C CYS A 243 -15.04 13.69 14.56
N TYR A 244 -14.45 14.04 15.70
CA TYR A 244 -13.00 13.90 15.94
C TYR A 244 -12.59 12.61 16.67
N ILE A 245 -13.51 11.72 16.98
CA ILE A 245 -13.24 10.46 17.72
C ILE A 245 -12.27 9.54 16.95
N VAL A 246 -12.12 9.73 15.63
CA VAL A 246 -11.19 8.98 14.78
C VAL A 246 -9.75 9.10 15.30
N VAL A 247 -9.35 10.29 15.77
CA VAL A 247 -7.97 10.60 16.16
C VAL A 247 -7.53 9.82 17.41
N PRO A 248 -8.26 9.85 18.55
CA PRO A 248 -7.86 9.02 19.70
C PRO A 248 -7.94 7.52 19.41
N CYS A 249 -8.88 7.06 18.57
CA CYS A 249 -8.90 5.66 18.11
C CYS A 249 -7.63 5.32 17.36
N GLY A 250 -7.16 6.24 16.52
CA GLY A 250 -5.90 6.11 15.77
C GLY A 250 -4.68 6.05 16.68
N PHE A 251 -4.66 6.84 17.76
CA PHE A 251 -3.57 6.80 18.76
C PHE A 251 -3.44 5.40 19.36
N ILE A 252 -4.57 4.76 19.68
CA ILE A 252 -4.61 3.42 20.28
C ILE A 252 -4.15 2.37 19.25
N LEU A 253 -4.73 2.38 18.04
CA LEU A 253 -4.42 1.42 16.98
C LEU A 253 -2.98 1.54 16.49
N GLY A 254 -2.45 2.76 16.43
CA GLY A 254 -1.07 3.04 16.00
C GLY A 254 -0.01 2.45 16.94
N GLN A 255 -0.38 2.10 18.19
CA GLN A 255 0.56 1.44 19.11
C GLN A 255 0.81 -0.01 18.72
N VAL A 256 -0.01 -0.63 17.86
CA VAL A 256 0.20 -1.99 17.38
C VAL A 256 1.35 -1.98 16.36
N ARG A 257 2.52 -2.54 16.72
CA ARG A 257 3.73 -2.45 15.91
C ARG A 257 3.88 -3.56 14.87
N THR A 258 3.21 -4.70 15.05
CA THR A 258 3.43 -5.90 14.22
C THR A 258 2.37 -6.02 13.11
N LEU A 259 2.81 -6.03 11.85
CA LEU A 259 1.94 -6.19 10.68
C LEU A 259 1.23 -7.55 10.65
N GLN A 260 1.83 -8.57 11.24
CA GLN A 260 1.26 -9.93 11.26
C GLN A 260 -0.14 -9.95 11.89
N LYS A 261 -0.38 -9.11 12.92
CA LYS A 261 -1.69 -8.98 13.56
C LYS A 261 -2.71 -8.29 12.65
N TYR A 262 -2.25 -7.41 11.75
CA TYR A 262 -3.12 -6.72 10.79
C TYR A 262 -3.68 -7.64 9.70
N GLY A 263 -3.02 -8.75 9.38
CA GLY A 263 -3.50 -9.68 8.33
C GLY A 263 -4.89 -10.24 8.62
N TRP A 264 -5.20 -10.57 9.88
CA TRP A 264 -6.54 -11.02 10.29
C TRP A 264 -7.55 -9.86 10.26
N ILE A 265 -7.13 -8.69 10.74
CA ILE A 265 -7.93 -7.45 10.72
C ILE A 265 -8.28 -7.07 9.27
N ALA A 266 -7.31 -7.16 8.36
CA ALA A 266 -7.49 -6.89 6.93
C ALA A 266 -8.55 -7.80 6.30
N ASN A 267 -8.53 -9.09 6.63
CA ASN A 267 -9.55 -10.04 6.16
C ASN A 267 -10.95 -9.61 6.60
N CYS A 268 -11.13 -9.24 7.89
CA CYS A 268 -12.41 -8.73 8.40
C CYS A 268 -12.83 -7.44 7.66
N ALA A 269 -11.89 -6.53 7.40
CA ALA A 269 -12.17 -5.25 6.73
C ALA A 269 -12.74 -5.45 5.32
N VAL A 270 -12.20 -6.40 4.53
CA VAL A 270 -12.69 -6.70 3.17
C VAL A 270 -14.18 -7.11 3.23
N TRP A 271 -14.54 -8.03 4.13
CA TRP A 271 -15.91 -8.51 4.23
C TRP A 271 -16.87 -7.41 4.72
N LEU A 272 -16.42 -6.58 5.66
CA LEU A 272 -17.21 -5.42 6.11
C LEU A 272 -17.42 -4.41 4.97
N ASN A 273 -16.41 -4.16 4.12
CA ASN A 273 -16.56 -3.30 2.94
C ASN A 273 -17.60 -3.88 1.97
N VAL A 274 -17.56 -5.19 1.72
CA VAL A 274 -18.56 -5.87 0.87
C VAL A 274 -19.98 -5.69 1.45
N ILE A 275 -20.12 -5.80 2.77
CA ILE A 275 -21.41 -5.59 3.47
C ILE A 275 -21.91 -4.15 3.25
N VAL A 276 -21.04 -3.13 3.40
CA VAL A 276 -21.44 -1.73 3.15
C VAL A 276 -21.86 -1.52 1.70
N MET A 277 -21.15 -2.12 0.75
CA MET A 277 -21.51 -2.05 -0.68
C MET A 277 -22.90 -2.64 -0.94
N ILE A 278 -23.16 -3.83 -0.43
CA ILE A 278 -24.47 -4.52 -0.58
C ILE A 278 -25.56 -3.68 0.09
N LEU A 279 -25.31 -3.18 1.29
CA LEU A 279 -26.23 -2.30 2.03
C LEU A 279 -26.55 -1.05 1.20
N THR A 280 -25.53 -0.38 0.67
CA THR A 280 -25.71 0.83 -0.15
C THR A 280 -26.58 0.52 -1.38
N MET A 281 -26.25 -0.55 -2.12
CA MET A 281 -27.01 -0.95 -3.31
C MET A 281 -28.48 -1.30 -2.97
N ALA A 282 -28.70 -2.04 -1.89
CA ALA A 282 -30.05 -2.40 -1.44
C ALA A 282 -30.87 -1.17 -1.04
N VAL A 283 -30.25 -0.22 -0.35
CA VAL A 283 -30.91 1.00 0.11
C VAL A 283 -31.29 1.90 -1.08
N VAL A 284 -30.37 2.14 -2.02
CA VAL A 284 -30.63 3.06 -3.15
C VAL A 284 -31.70 2.53 -4.11
N THR A 285 -31.99 1.22 -4.12
CA THR A 285 -33.09 0.66 -4.94
C THR A 285 -34.46 0.84 -4.29
N HIS A 286 -34.53 1.03 -2.98
CA HIS A 286 -35.76 1.07 -2.21
C HIS A 286 -36.08 2.45 -1.63
N SER A 287 -35.21 3.45 -1.88
CA SER A 287 -35.35 4.80 -1.33
C SER A 287 -34.98 5.84 -2.39
N HIS A 288 -35.57 7.02 -2.27
CA HIS A 288 -35.14 8.16 -3.10
C HIS A 288 -33.77 8.66 -2.68
N PRO A 289 -33.04 9.38 -3.54
CA PRO A 289 -31.78 10.00 -3.14
C PRO A 289 -31.93 10.89 -1.91
N ASN A 290 -30.88 11.02 -1.13
CA ASN A 290 -30.85 11.93 0.00
C ASN A 290 -30.69 13.36 -0.54
N TYR A 291 -31.80 14.00 -0.87
CA TYR A 291 -31.83 15.35 -1.48
C TYR A 291 -31.19 16.40 -0.57
N GLU A 292 -31.38 16.28 0.76
CA GLU A 292 -30.77 17.21 1.73
C GLU A 292 -29.25 17.10 1.71
N ALA A 293 -28.71 15.89 1.79
CA ALA A 293 -27.27 15.65 1.74
C ALA A 293 -26.69 16.07 0.37
N ALA A 294 -27.38 15.74 -0.73
CA ALA A 294 -26.95 16.10 -2.09
C ALA A 294 -26.99 17.63 -2.28
N GLY A 295 -28.01 18.28 -1.79
CA GLY A 295 -28.16 19.74 -1.84
C GLY A 295 -27.03 20.44 -1.09
N LYS A 296 -26.76 20.01 0.13
CA LYS A 296 -25.64 20.54 0.96
C LYS A 296 -24.28 20.27 0.31
N SER A 297 -24.10 19.06 -0.23
CA SER A 297 -22.86 18.65 -0.90
C SER A 297 -22.60 19.44 -2.19
N ASN A 298 -23.65 19.70 -2.97
CA ASN A 298 -23.55 20.39 -4.25
C ASN A 298 -23.85 21.90 -4.14
N GLY A 299 -24.16 22.39 -2.94
CA GLY A 299 -24.42 23.79 -2.67
C GLY A 299 -25.71 24.33 -3.32
N VAL A 300 -26.67 23.44 -3.62
CA VAL A 300 -27.93 23.81 -4.29
C VAL A 300 -29.11 23.48 -3.38
N ASP A 301 -29.99 24.44 -3.18
CA ASP A 301 -31.25 24.17 -2.47
C ASP A 301 -32.16 23.36 -3.38
N ILE A 302 -32.33 22.10 -3.06
CA ILE A 302 -33.21 21.19 -3.79
C ILE A 302 -34.59 21.20 -3.10
N GLY A 303 -35.36 22.26 -3.43
CA GLY A 303 -36.71 22.39 -2.90
C GLY A 303 -37.67 21.35 -3.48
N PRO A 304 -38.77 21.05 -2.77
CA PRO A 304 -39.81 20.16 -3.30
C PRO A 304 -40.66 20.85 -4.41
N PRO A 305 -40.95 20.17 -5.52
CA PRO A 305 -40.55 18.80 -5.84
C PRO A 305 -39.13 18.75 -6.42
N ALA A 306 -38.31 17.79 -5.92
CA ALA A 306 -36.96 17.59 -6.43
C ALA A 306 -37.01 17.17 -7.91
N PRO A 307 -36.12 17.68 -8.76
CA PRO A 307 -36.04 17.23 -10.16
C PRO A 307 -35.80 15.69 -10.24
N PRO A 308 -36.27 15.06 -11.32
CA PRO A 308 -36.09 13.62 -11.48
C PRO A 308 -34.59 13.25 -11.56
N VAL A 309 -34.29 12.01 -11.19
CA VAL A 309 -32.93 11.48 -11.32
C VAL A 309 -32.55 11.44 -12.80
N MET A 310 -31.42 12.05 -13.14
CA MET A 310 -30.89 12.11 -14.51
C MET A 310 -29.47 11.54 -14.53
N THR A 311 -29.22 10.72 -15.54
CA THR A 311 -27.90 10.20 -15.85
C THR A 311 -27.52 10.62 -17.26
N THR A 312 -26.21 10.77 -17.51
CA THR A 312 -25.71 11.20 -18.82
C THR A 312 -24.71 10.18 -19.36
N VAL A 313 -24.70 10.02 -20.69
CA VAL A 313 -23.71 9.16 -21.35
C VAL A 313 -22.34 9.88 -21.42
N GLY A 314 -22.38 11.17 -21.80
CA GLY A 314 -21.19 12.03 -21.85
C GLY A 314 -21.06 12.91 -20.62
N PRO A 315 -20.01 13.73 -20.54
CA PRO A 315 -19.85 14.66 -19.43
C PRO A 315 -21.05 15.60 -19.33
N PRO A 316 -21.63 15.77 -18.13
CA PRO A 316 -22.75 16.71 -17.98
C PRO A 316 -22.33 18.14 -18.31
N ALA A 317 -23.18 18.88 -19.01
CA ALA A 317 -22.91 20.29 -19.37
C ALA A 317 -22.77 21.20 -18.14
N THR A 318 -23.31 20.77 -17.00
CA THR A 318 -23.25 21.50 -15.73
C THR A 318 -21.91 21.35 -15.01
N VAL A 319 -21.06 20.38 -15.41
CA VAL A 319 -19.78 20.08 -14.75
C VAL A 319 -18.65 20.71 -15.55
N GLU A 320 -17.92 21.65 -14.94
CA GLU A 320 -16.72 22.25 -15.53
C GLU A 320 -15.63 21.20 -15.78
N PHE A 321 -14.72 21.50 -16.70
CA PHE A 321 -13.58 20.64 -17.01
C PHE A 321 -12.75 20.30 -15.76
N SER A 322 -12.57 21.24 -14.84
CA SER A 322 -11.86 21.00 -13.58
C SER A 322 -12.55 19.92 -12.73
N GLY A 323 -13.89 19.93 -12.66
CA GLY A 323 -14.69 18.91 -11.98
C GLY A 323 -14.54 17.53 -12.62
N GLN A 324 -14.54 17.49 -13.97
CA GLN A 324 -14.32 16.22 -14.71
C GLN A 324 -12.95 15.62 -14.41
N ILE A 325 -11.91 16.47 -14.31
CA ILE A 325 -10.54 16.03 -13.96
C ILE A 325 -10.48 15.55 -12.49
N VAL A 326 -11.19 16.21 -11.55
CA VAL A 326 -11.27 15.71 -10.17
C VAL A 326 -11.98 14.34 -10.14
N GLY A 327 -13.01 14.16 -10.98
CA GLY A 327 -13.65 12.85 -11.20
C GLY A 327 -12.65 11.80 -11.69
N LEU A 328 -11.80 12.17 -12.67
CA LEU A 328 -10.72 11.31 -13.15
C LEU A 328 -9.73 10.95 -12.02
N MET A 329 -9.40 11.93 -11.16
CA MET A 329 -8.48 11.68 -10.03
C MET A 329 -9.09 10.68 -9.02
N GLN A 330 -10.42 10.54 -8.95
CA GLN A 330 -11.03 9.47 -8.14
C GLN A 330 -10.71 8.08 -8.73
N ALA A 331 -10.62 7.94 -10.06
CA ALA A 331 -10.18 6.67 -10.69
C ALA A 331 -8.73 6.37 -10.34
N VAL A 332 -7.85 7.37 -10.39
CA VAL A 332 -6.44 7.24 -9.97
C VAL A 332 -6.36 6.84 -8.49
N TYR A 333 -7.14 7.49 -7.63
CA TYR A 333 -7.23 7.20 -6.19
C TYR A 333 -7.66 5.75 -5.94
N SER A 334 -8.66 5.31 -6.67
CA SER A 334 -9.29 3.99 -6.50
C SER A 334 -8.33 2.82 -6.75
N TYR A 335 -7.37 2.96 -7.69
CA TYR A 335 -6.40 1.91 -8.02
C TYR A 335 -5.04 2.10 -7.34
N GLY A 336 -4.97 2.89 -6.30
CA GLY A 336 -3.74 3.40 -5.71
C GLY A 336 -3.01 2.51 -4.71
N GLY A 337 -2.80 1.21 -4.99
CA GLY A 337 -2.16 0.26 -4.06
C GLY A 337 -0.70 -0.10 -4.35
N ALA A 338 -0.17 0.29 -5.51
CA ALA A 338 1.14 -0.18 -5.99
C ALA A 338 2.32 0.17 -5.08
N MET A 339 2.18 1.22 -4.28
CA MET A 339 3.19 1.70 -3.33
C MET A 339 3.63 0.62 -2.32
N LEU A 340 2.72 -0.29 -1.94
CA LEU A 340 2.96 -1.31 -0.92
C LEU A 340 3.37 -2.67 -1.50
N TYR A 341 3.43 -2.83 -2.83
CA TYR A 341 3.68 -4.13 -3.47
C TYR A 341 5.07 -4.69 -3.13
N CYS A 342 6.09 -3.82 -3.01
CA CYS A 342 7.44 -4.23 -2.61
C CYS A 342 7.44 -4.83 -1.19
N GLU A 343 6.78 -4.14 -0.28
CA GLU A 343 6.65 -4.58 1.12
C GLU A 343 5.91 -5.92 1.18
N PHE A 344 4.83 -6.08 0.42
CA PHE A 344 4.08 -7.35 0.36
C PHE A 344 4.96 -8.49 -0.19
N MET A 345 5.70 -8.26 -1.28
CA MET A 345 6.58 -9.27 -1.88
C MET A 345 7.74 -9.64 -0.96
N SER A 346 8.25 -8.67 -0.18
CA SER A 346 9.34 -8.90 0.77
C SER A 346 8.97 -9.89 1.89
N GLU A 347 7.66 -10.00 2.21
CA GLU A 347 7.14 -10.94 3.20
C GLU A 347 6.72 -12.29 2.58
N MET A 348 6.71 -12.40 1.25
CA MET A 348 6.27 -13.62 0.56
C MET A 348 7.31 -14.73 0.64
N ARG A 349 6.83 -15.93 0.92
CA ARG A 349 7.64 -17.16 0.85
C ARG A 349 8.17 -17.40 -0.57
N LYS A 350 7.34 -17.13 -1.59
CA LYS A 350 7.67 -17.23 -3.02
C LYS A 350 7.20 -15.96 -3.75
N PRO A 351 8.04 -14.94 -3.87
CA PRO A 351 7.68 -13.74 -4.63
C PRO A 351 7.29 -14.01 -6.08
N TRP A 352 7.75 -15.14 -6.66
CA TRP A 352 7.31 -15.57 -7.99
C TRP A 352 5.80 -15.68 -8.09
N ASP A 353 5.10 -16.12 -7.04
CA ASP A 353 3.64 -16.34 -7.05
C ASP A 353 2.82 -15.04 -6.86
N PHE A 354 3.46 -13.88 -6.69
CA PHE A 354 2.79 -12.58 -6.50
C PHE A 354 1.83 -12.24 -7.66
N TRP A 355 2.22 -12.57 -8.91
CA TRP A 355 1.38 -12.30 -10.09
C TRP A 355 -0.03 -12.90 -9.96
N LYS A 356 -0.18 -14.04 -9.28
CA LYS A 356 -1.49 -14.68 -9.05
C LYS A 356 -2.37 -13.81 -8.18
N ALA A 357 -1.81 -13.31 -7.07
CA ALA A 357 -2.50 -12.39 -6.17
C ALA A 357 -2.88 -11.11 -6.91
N LEU A 358 -1.93 -10.54 -7.66
CA LEU A 358 -2.11 -9.29 -8.41
C LEU A 358 -3.26 -9.41 -9.43
N VAL A 359 -3.20 -10.40 -10.33
CA VAL A 359 -4.20 -10.55 -11.40
C VAL A 359 -5.60 -10.79 -10.82
N ILE A 360 -5.71 -11.67 -9.81
CA ILE A 360 -7.01 -11.99 -9.20
C ILE A 360 -7.56 -10.77 -8.45
N ALA A 361 -6.71 -10.05 -7.70
CA ALA A 361 -7.12 -8.87 -6.94
C ALA A 361 -7.56 -7.74 -7.87
N GLU A 362 -6.74 -7.40 -8.88
CA GLU A 362 -7.04 -6.30 -9.82
C GLU A 362 -8.32 -6.59 -10.63
N THR A 363 -8.51 -7.84 -11.08
CA THR A 363 -9.74 -8.23 -11.79
C THR A 363 -10.96 -8.13 -10.89
N PHE A 364 -10.86 -8.62 -9.66
CA PHE A 364 -11.94 -8.55 -8.67
C PHE A 364 -12.30 -7.09 -8.37
N ILE A 365 -11.30 -6.26 -8.09
CA ILE A 365 -11.47 -4.83 -7.79
C ILE A 365 -12.14 -4.11 -8.97
N TYR A 366 -11.67 -4.34 -10.20
CA TYR A 366 -12.20 -3.75 -11.43
C TYR A 366 -13.70 -4.08 -11.59
N VAL A 367 -14.06 -5.36 -11.44
CA VAL A 367 -15.46 -5.81 -11.57
C VAL A 367 -16.33 -5.16 -10.49
N VAL A 368 -15.86 -5.14 -9.23
CA VAL A 368 -16.59 -4.54 -8.10
C VAL A 368 -16.77 -3.04 -8.33
N TYR A 369 -15.74 -2.33 -8.79
CA TYR A 369 -15.78 -0.89 -9.03
C TYR A 369 -16.80 -0.51 -10.10
N LEU A 370 -16.74 -1.16 -11.25
CA LEU A 370 -17.68 -0.88 -12.35
C LEU A 370 -19.11 -1.26 -11.95
N PHE A 371 -19.28 -2.44 -11.36
CA PHE A 371 -20.61 -2.90 -10.95
C PHE A 371 -21.23 -1.94 -9.93
N PHE A 372 -20.53 -1.64 -8.85
CA PHE A 372 -21.02 -0.75 -7.79
C PHE A 372 -21.23 0.67 -8.33
N GLY A 373 -20.26 1.18 -9.09
CA GLY A 373 -20.30 2.55 -9.64
C GLY A 373 -21.48 2.76 -10.56
N ILE A 374 -21.65 1.90 -11.55
CA ILE A 374 -22.74 1.96 -12.53
C ILE A 374 -24.09 1.80 -11.82
N PHE A 375 -24.17 0.81 -10.92
CA PHE A 375 -25.41 0.51 -10.19
C PHE A 375 -25.88 1.73 -9.39
N VAL A 376 -25.04 2.27 -8.51
CA VAL A 376 -25.41 3.40 -7.63
C VAL A 376 -25.69 4.66 -8.46
N TYR A 377 -24.85 4.96 -9.47
CA TYR A 377 -25.07 6.12 -10.35
C TYR A 377 -26.41 6.03 -11.10
N SER A 378 -26.83 4.83 -11.52
CA SER A 378 -28.10 4.63 -12.22
C SER A 378 -29.31 5.01 -11.34
N TYR A 379 -29.21 4.84 -10.02
CA TYR A 379 -30.30 5.14 -9.09
C TYR A 379 -30.22 6.55 -8.49
N GLN A 380 -29.01 7.11 -8.36
CA GLN A 380 -28.83 8.43 -7.72
C GLN A 380 -28.52 9.56 -8.71
N GLY A 381 -27.96 9.24 -9.88
CA GLY A 381 -27.68 10.24 -10.94
C GLY A 381 -26.88 11.42 -10.42
N GLN A 382 -27.36 12.62 -10.73
CA GLN A 382 -26.76 13.91 -10.33
C GLN A 382 -26.76 14.15 -8.81
N TYR A 383 -27.51 13.35 -8.04
CA TYR A 383 -27.57 13.46 -6.58
C TYR A 383 -26.51 12.61 -5.86
N THR A 384 -25.68 11.90 -6.62
CA THR A 384 -24.60 11.08 -6.04
C THR A 384 -23.60 11.96 -5.29
N ILE A 385 -23.29 11.59 -4.06
CA ILE A 385 -22.27 12.27 -3.25
C ILE A 385 -21.03 11.38 -3.06
N ASN A 386 -19.94 11.95 -2.58
CA ASN A 386 -18.69 11.25 -2.35
C ASN A 386 -18.27 11.38 -0.87
N PRO A 387 -18.17 10.27 -0.15
CA PRO A 387 -18.37 8.86 -0.59
C PRO A 387 -19.85 8.44 -0.63
N ALA A 388 -20.17 7.52 -1.53
CA ALA A 388 -21.55 7.16 -1.92
C ALA A 388 -22.44 6.69 -0.76
N GLN A 389 -21.87 5.97 0.24
CA GLN A 389 -22.64 5.47 1.39
C GLN A 389 -23.18 6.60 2.26
N GLN A 390 -22.57 7.79 2.19
CA GLN A 390 -23.05 8.99 2.91
C GLN A 390 -24.29 9.63 2.25
N GLY A 391 -24.67 9.17 1.05
CA GLY A 391 -25.88 9.61 0.34
C GLY A 391 -27.10 8.73 0.54
N MET A 392 -27.07 7.79 1.44
CA MET A 392 -28.20 6.88 1.70
C MET A 392 -29.35 7.59 2.43
N PHE A 393 -30.58 7.12 2.18
CA PHE A 393 -31.80 7.50 2.88
C PHE A 393 -32.60 6.21 3.12
N PRO A 394 -33.23 6.00 4.28
CA PRO A 394 -33.42 6.88 5.45
C PRO A 394 -32.20 6.92 6.40
N HIS A 395 -32.26 7.80 7.39
CA HIS A 395 -31.19 8.07 8.36
C HIS A 395 -30.70 6.79 9.09
N ALA A 396 -31.57 5.84 9.35
CA ALA A 396 -31.18 4.57 9.99
C ALA A 396 -30.20 3.76 9.12
N ALA A 397 -30.43 3.70 7.80
CA ALA A 397 -29.55 3.03 6.84
C ALA A 397 -28.21 3.79 6.71
N LEU A 398 -28.28 5.12 6.63
CA LEU A 398 -27.12 6.02 6.61
C LEU A 398 -26.23 5.78 7.85
N THR A 399 -26.84 5.73 9.03
CA THR A 399 -26.16 5.50 10.31
C THR A 399 -25.47 4.13 10.32
N ALA A 400 -26.17 3.07 9.91
CA ALA A 400 -25.62 1.71 9.85
C ALA A 400 -24.42 1.65 8.89
N GLY A 401 -24.58 2.24 7.70
CA GLY A 401 -23.51 2.30 6.70
C GLY A 401 -22.27 3.05 7.20
N ASN A 402 -22.48 4.21 7.81
CA ASN A 402 -21.39 5.05 8.34
C ASN A 402 -20.65 4.38 9.49
N ILE A 403 -21.35 3.64 10.38
CA ILE A 403 -20.71 2.89 11.49
C ILE A 403 -19.80 1.79 10.93
N ILE A 404 -20.28 0.98 9.98
CA ILE A 404 -19.50 -0.10 9.40
C ILE A 404 -18.30 0.50 8.62
N ALA A 405 -18.54 1.55 7.82
CA ALA A 405 -17.51 2.26 7.07
C ALA A 405 -16.44 2.86 8.01
N PHE A 406 -16.85 3.41 9.16
CA PHE A 406 -15.92 3.92 10.19
C PHE A 406 -14.96 2.83 10.66
N VAL A 407 -15.49 1.64 10.99
CA VAL A 407 -14.69 0.51 11.48
C VAL A 407 -13.68 0.06 10.40
N THR A 408 -14.13 -0.12 9.14
CA THR A 408 -13.26 -0.57 8.04
C THR A 408 -12.18 0.47 7.71
N ALA A 409 -12.55 1.74 7.66
CA ALA A 409 -11.63 2.83 7.36
C ALA A 409 -10.59 3.02 8.47
N LEU A 410 -11.00 2.83 9.74
CA LEU A 410 -10.09 2.89 10.88
C LEU A 410 -9.05 1.76 10.83
N MET A 411 -9.46 0.56 10.38
CA MET A 411 -8.53 -0.57 10.15
C MET A 411 -7.50 -0.21 9.05
N ALA A 412 -7.96 0.38 7.94
CA ALA A 412 -7.09 0.82 6.84
C ALA A 412 -6.13 1.93 7.30
N ALA A 413 -6.64 2.92 8.05
CA ALA A 413 -5.83 4.01 8.59
C ALA A 413 -4.75 3.50 9.55
N GLY A 414 -5.07 2.47 10.35
CA GLY A 414 -4.12 1.80 11.24
C GLY A 414 -2.98 1.14 10.45
N LEU A 415 -3.30 0.51 9.32
CA LEU A 415 -2.31 -0.10 8.43
C LEU A 415 -1.39 0.98 7.82
N TYR A 416 -1.97 2.03 7.22
CA TYR A 416 -1.20 3.14 6.63
C TYR A 416 -0.35 3.86 7.68
N GLY A 417 -0.88 4.09 8.87
CA GLY A 417 -0.16 4.70 9.98
C GLY A 417 1.03 3.86 10.43
N ASN A 418 0.83 2.55 10.58
CA ASN A 418 1.89 1.61 10.98
C ASN A 418 3.04 1.61 9.95
N ILE A 419 2.70 1.45 8.67
CA ILE A 419 3.70 1.41 7.58
C ILE A 419 4.36 2.80 7.44
N GLY A 420 3.58 3.88 7.49
CA GLY A 420 4.09 5.25 7.35
C GLY A 420 5.09 5.61 8.44
N ILE A 421 4.77 5.29 9.69
CA ILE A 421 5.68 5.54 10.82
C ILE A 421 6.96 4.71 10.64
N LYS A 422 6.88 3.45 10.19
CA LYS A 422 8.05 2.59 9.96
C LYS A 422 8.93 3.15 8.83
N VAL A 423 8.34 3.52 7.70
CA VAL A 423 9.05 4.11 6.55
C VAL A 423 9.77 5.39 6.98
N MET A 424 9.06 6.28 7.68
CA MET A 424 9.62 7.54 8.18
C MET A 424 10.73 7.26 9.20
N TYR A 425 10.52 6.33 10.13
CA TYR A 425 11.49 6.00 11.17
C TYR A 425 12.77 5.43 10.56
N GLN A 426 12.67 4.46 9.66
CA GLN A 426 13.83 3.80 9.06
C GLN A 426 14.63 4.74 8.16
N ASN A 427 13.96 5.47 7.26
CA ASN A 427 14.65 6.25 6.24
C ASN A 427 15.07 7.65 6.73
N ILE A 428 14.34 8.24 7.67
CA ILE A 428 14.62 9.60 8.16
C ILE A 428 15.27 9.54 9.55
N PHE A 429 14.60 8.93 10.52
CA PHE A 429 15.06 8.99 11.91
C PHE A 429 16.27 8.10 12.15
N GLN A 430 16.28 6.87 11.63
CA GLN A 430 17.38 5.94 11.84
C GLN A 430 18.54 6.20 10.89
N GLU A 431 18.29 6.32 9.60
CA GLU A 431 19.36 6.45 8.59
C GLU A 431 19.96 7.87 8.52
N LEU A 432 19.12 8.92 8.57
CA LEU A 432 19.56 10.31 8.43
C LEU A 432 19.94 10.92 9.78
N LEU A 433 19.17 10.66 10.84
CA LEU A 433 19.38 11.25 12.18
C LEU A 433 20.11 10.32 13.16
N GLY A 434 20.40 9.07 12.79
CA GLY A 434 21.15 8.13 13.60
C GLY A 434 20.45 7.66 14.88
N LEU A 435 19.11 7.68 14.92
CA LEU A 435 18.36 7.26 16.10
C LEU A 435 18.42 5.74 16.29
N PRO A 436 18.26 5.24 17.55
CA PRO A 436 18.39 3.82 17.85
C PRO A 436 17.33 2.97 17.13
N PRO A 437 17.62 1.70 16.82
CA PRO A 437 16.66 0.83 16.12
C PRO A 437 15.39 0.59 16.95
N LEU A 438 14.27 0.36 16.25
CA LEU A 438 12.94 0.15 16.85
C LEU A 438 12.89 -1.03 17.83
N THR A 439 13.81 -1.97 17.72
CA THR A 439 13.91 -3.15 18.59
C THR A 439 14.42 -2.80 19.99
N SER A 440 15.18 -1.71 20.13
CA SER A 440 15.75 -1.26 21.40
C SER A 440 14.66 -0.70 22.35
N ARG A 441 14.98 -0.59 23.65
CA ARG A 441 14.08 0.02 24.66
C ARG A 441 13.81 1.49 24.32
N ALA A 442 14.84 2.23 23.91
CA ALA A 442 14.72 3.62 23.47
C ALA A 442 13.84 3.74 22.21
N GLY A 443 14.02 2.83 21.23
CA GLY A 443 13.19 2.79 20.03
C GLY A 443 11.71 2.53 20.33
N LYS A 444 11.40 1.69 21.31
CA LYS A 444 10.02 1.43 21.74
C LYS A 444 9.37 2.67 22.36
N LEU A 445 10.12 3.41 23.17
CA LEU A 445 9.66 4.65 23.78
C LEU A 445 9.43 5.74 22.72
N LEU A 446 10.38 5.85 21.77
CA LEU A 446 10.26 6.77 20.63
C LEU A 446 9.02 6.45 19.79
N TRP A 447 8.76 5.18 19.53
CA TRP A 447 7.54 4.75 18.80
C TRP A 447 6.28 5.27 19.50
N ALA A 448 6.19 5.07 20.82
CA ALA A 448 5.03 5.51 21.61
C ALA A 448 4.80 7.03 21.51
N GLY A 449 5.89 7.80 21.38
CA GLY A 449 5.82 9.25 21.19
C GLY A 449 5.54 9.68 19.75
N ILE A 450 6.10 8.98 18.76
CA ILE A 450 5.94 9.32 17.34
C ILE A 450 4.50 9.07 16.86
N VAL A 451 3.83 8.01 17.36
CA VAL A 451 2.47 7.66 16.94
C VAL A 451 1.48 8.83 17.15
N PRO A 452 1.36 9.42 18.34
CA PRO A 452 0.47 10.59 18.51
C PRO A 452 0.87 11.79 17.64
N VAL A 453 2.17 12.03 17.46
CA VAL A 453 2.66 13.13 16.60
C VAL A 453 2.24 12.89 15.15
N TYR A 454 2.44 11.68 14.64
CA TYR A 454 2.08 11.29 13.26
C TYR A 454 0.57 11.47 13.01
N TRP A 455 -0.25 10.95 13.91
CA TRP A 455 -1.72 11.07 13.80
C TRP A 455 -2.17 12.52 14.02
N GLY A 456 -1.45 13.28 14.87
CA GLY A 456 -1.68 14.72 15.06
C GLY A 456 -1.41 15.50 13.77
N ILE A 457 -0.31 15.21 13.08
CA ILE A 457 0.02 15.82 11.77
C ILE A 457 -1.06 15.45 10.73
N ALA A 458 -1.45 14.19 10.66
CA ALA A 458 -2.51 13.74 9.74
C ALA A 458 -3.84 14.46 10.03
N PHE A 459 -4.18 14.66 11.32
CA PHE A 459 -5.36 15.41 11.73
C PHE A 459 -5.24 16.90 11.34
N LEU A 460 -4.07 17.52 11.56
CA LEU A 460 -3.85 18.93 11.18
C LEU A 460 -4.01 19.11 9.67
N LEU A 461 -3.47 18.19 8.86
CA LEU A 461 -3.64 18.21 7.40
C LEU A 461 -5.10 18.07 6.99
N ALA A 462 -5.83 17.18 7.67
CA ALA A 462 -7.27 16.97 7.45
C ALA A 462 -8.08 18.22 7.83
N ALA A 463 -7.79 18.81 8.99
CA ALA A 463 -8.56 19.92 9.55
C ALA A 463 -8.19 21.29 8.95
N ALA A 464 -6.98 21.43 8.39
CA ALA A 464 -6.53 22.67 7.74
C ALA A 464 -7.26 22.89 6.41
N ILE A 465 -7.67 21.82 5.75
CA ILE A 465 -8.50 21.90 4.54
C ILE A 465 -9.93 22.13 5.03
N PRO A 466 -10.55 23.27 4.72
CA PRO A 466 -11.77 23.68 5.41
C PRO A 466 -12.93 22.73 5.19
N GLN A 467 -13.59 22.40 6.26
CA GLN A 467 -14.86 21.69 6.21
C GLN A 467 -15.95 22.73 5.94
N PHE A 468 -16.68 22.51 4.87
CA PHE A 468 -17.54 23.48 4.23
C PHE A 468 -18.81 23.76 5.06
N ARG A 469 -19.08 25.03 5.40
CA ARG A 469 -20.40 25.46 5.83
C ARG A 469 -20.90 26.57 4.90
N TRP A 470 -22.09 26.37 4.36
CA TRP A 470 -22.66 27.27 3.35
C TRP A 470 -23.57 28.30 3.98
N VAL A 471 -23.28 29.57 3.78
CA VAL A 471 -24.25 30.66 3.96
C VAL A 471 -23.94 31.77 2.96
N ILE A 472 -24.48 31.71 1.76
CA ILE A 472 -24.56 32.90 0.88
C ILE A 472 -25.87 32.85 0.07
N PRO A 473 -26.59 33.98 -0.01
CA PRO A 473 -27.79 34.05 -0.85
C PRO A 473 -27.47 34.31 -2.33
N ASN A 474 -27.98 33.45 -3.18
CA ASN A 474 -28.48 33.72 -4.55
C ASN A 474 -27.59 34.43 -5.60
N THR A 475 -26.25 34.34 -5.60
CA THR A 475 -25.54 35.12 -6.63
C THR A 475 -24.83 34.35 -7.75
N PHE A 476 -24.51 33.07 -7.59
CA PHE A 476 -23.89 32.26 -8.67
C PHE A 476 -24.20 30.78 -8.53
N PRO A 477 -24.80 30.13 -9.54
CA PRO A 477 -24.87 28.68 -9.58
C PRO A 477 -23.51 28.11 -10.01
N GLY A 478 -22.63 27.93 -9.05
CA GLY A 478 -21.31 27.32 -9.26
C GLY A 478 -21.24 25.94 -8.68
N ILE A 479 -20.42 25.12 -9.28
CA ILE A 479 -20.20 23.73 -8.92
C ILE A 479 -19.48 23.66 -7.57
N TYR A 480 -20.09 22.99 -6.61
CA TYR A 480 -19.53 22.76 -5.29
C TYR A 480 -19.01 21.34 -5.22
N LEU A 481 -17.69 21.19 -5.19
CA LEU A 481 -17.06 19.89 -4.98
C LEU A 481 -16.95 19.63 -3.48
N THR A 482 -17.34 18.45 -3.06
CA THR A 482 -17.12 18.03 -1.67
C THR A 482 -15.62 18.09 -1.35
N GLN A 483 -15.28 18.55 -0.20
CA GLN A 483 -13.86 18.69 0.23
C GLN A 483 -13.11 17.37 0.21
N PHE A 484 -13.81 16.28 0.53
CA PHE A 484 -13.26 14.93 0.41
C PHE A 484 -12.76 14.68 -1.02
N SER A 485 -13.57 15.02 -2.04
CA SER A 485 -13.24 14.82 -3.47
C SER A 485 -12.04 15.67 -3.90
N ALA A 486 -11.97 16.93 -3.46
CA ALA A 486 -10.87 17.83 -3.81
C ALA A 486 -9.56 17.41 -3.14
N LEU A 487 -9.60 17.06 -1.85
CA LEU A 487 -8.41 16.58 -1.13
C LEU A 487 -7.96 15.21 -1.66
N SER A 488 -8.88 14.25 -1.81
CA SER A 488 -8.53 12.93 -2.35
C SER A 488 -8.00 13.04 -3.78
N GLY A 489 -8.55 13.95 -4.59
CA GLY A 489 -8.05 14.27 -5.93
C GLY A 489 -6.63 14.83 -5.90
N LEU A 490 -6.32 15.73 -4.97
CA LEU A 490 -4.98 16.31 -4.80
C LEU A 490 -3.97 15.23 -4.37
N VAL A 491 -4.34 14.39 -3.41
CA VAL A 491 -3.50 13.28 -2.94
C VAL A 491 -3.30 12.26 -4.08
N ALA A 492 -4.35 11.99 -4.86
CA ALA A 492 -4.27 11.12 -6.04
C ALA A 492 -3.26 11.67 -7.06
N ALA A 493 -3.33 12.97 -7.38
CA ALA A 493 -2.47 13.60 -8.38
C ALA A 493 -1.01 13.68 -7.92
N LEU A 494 -0.76 14.18 -6.69
CA LEU A 494 0.60 14.45 -6.19
C LEU A 494 1.33 13.18 -5.72
N CYS A 495 0.61 12.21 -5.17
CA CYS A 495 1.22 11.07 -4.49
C CYS A 495 0.88 9.74 -5.15
N ILE A 496 -0.40 9.35 -5.19
CA ILE A 496 -0.82 8.01 -5.64
C ILE A 496 -0.41 7.78 -7.10
N LEU A 497 -0.61 8.78 -7.94
CA LEU A 497 -0.25 8.72 -9.37
C LEU A 497 1.24 8.44 -9.54
N GLN A 498 2.10 8.98 -8.65
CA GLN A 498 3.54 8.76 -8.72
C GLN A 498 3.89 7.28 -8.49
N PHE A 499 3.35 6.67 -7.43
CA PHE A 499 3.69 5.28 -7.07
C PHE A 499 3.01 4.25 -7.95
N THR A 500 1.84 4.58 -8.50
CA THR A 500 1.09 3.62 -9.33
C THR A 500 1.41 3.78 -10.82
N TYR A 501 1.60 5.01 -11.32
CA TYR A 501 1.69 5.24 -12.78
C TYR A 501 2.99 5.91 -13.25
N THR A 502 3.70 6.68 -12.39
CA THR A 502 4.90 7.42 -12.81
C THR A 502 6.19 6.65 -12.53
N PHE A 503 6.40 6.23 -11.27
CA PHE A 503 7.64 5.57 -10.86
C PHE A 503 7.81 4.18 -11.48
N PRO A 504 6.79 3.30 -11.56
CA PRO A 504 7.03 1.96 -12.10
C PRO A 504 7.58 1.96 -13.53
N PRO A 505 6.99 2.69 -14.52
CA PRO A 505 7.60 2.72 -15.84
C PRO A 505 8.96 3.43 -15.89
N LEU A 506 9.17 4.46 -15.06
CA LEU A 506 10.48 5.14 -14.96
C LEU A 506 11.56 4.18 -14.41
N LEU A 507 11.27 3.49 -13.30
CA LEU A 507 12.21 2.56 -12.69
C LEU A 507 12.46 1.34 -13.59
N MET A 508 11.40 0.81 -14.20
CA MET A 508 11.50 -0.30 -15.17
C MET A 508 12.36 0.09 -16.38
N LEU A 509 12.20 1.33 -16.85
CA LEU A 509 13.03 1.87 -17.94
C LEU A 509 14.51 1.84 -17.56
N GLY A 510 14.86 2.31 -16.36
CA GLY A 510 16.24 2.31 -15.84
C GLY A 510 16.81 0.90 -15.71
N VAL A 511 16.03 -0.02 -15.14
CA VAL A 511 16.43 -1.44 -14.95
C VAL A 511 16.64 -2.11 -16.32
N GLN A 512 15.69 -1.92 -17.26
CA GLN A 512 15.79 -2.50 -18.63
C GLN A 512 16.99 -1.96 -19.42
N ILE A 513 17.25 -0.65 -19.34
CA ILE A 513 18.40 -0.03 -20.02
C ILE A 513 19.70 -0.63 -19.48
N GLN A 514 19.85 -0.74 -18.17
CA GLN A 514 21.06 -1.26 -17.55
C GLN A 514 21.23 -2.76 -17.79
N HIS A 515 20.13 -3.52 -17.79
CA HIS A 515 20.15 -4.96 -18.11
C HIS A 515 20.60 -5.20 -19.56
N ASP A 516 20.00 -4.49 -20.53
CA ASP A 516 20.27 -4.67 -21.95
C ASP A 516 21.61 -4.04 -22.38
N ALA A 517 22.22 -3.21 -21.51
CA ALA A 517 23.57 -2.68 -21.74
C ALA A 517 24.67 -3.72 -21.48
N ILE A 518 24.37 -4.81 -20.77
CA ILE A 518 25.34 -5.87 -20.48
C ILE A 518 25.57 -6.69 -21.77
N ARG A 519 26.84 -6.94 -22.09
CA ARG A 519 27.27 -7.77 -23.24
C ARG A 519 28.05 -8.99 -22.74
N PRO A 520 27.36 -10.07 -22.37
CA PRO A 520 28.06 -11.27 -21.91
C PRO A 520 29.00 -11.84 -22.97
N GLU A 521 28.68 -11.65 -24.27
CA GLU A 521 29.50 -12.09 -25.41
C GLU A 521 30.87 -11.41 -25.46
N GLN A 522 30.98 -10.20 -24.85
CA GLN A 522 32.23 -9.43 -24.77
C GLN A 522 32.86 -9.52 -23.36
N GLY A 523 32.36 -10.43 -22.53
CA GLY A 523 32.88 -10.62 -21.16
C GLY A 523 32.40 -9.59 -20.16
N GLU A 524 31.37 -8.76 -20.51
CA GLU A 524 30.78 -7.82 -19.52
C GLU A 524 29.86 -8.55 -18.54
N GLY A 525 29.88 -8.12 -17.29
CA GLY A 525 29.02 -8.64 -16.23
C GLY A 525 29.76 -8.77 -14.90
N PHE A 526 29.10 -9.38 -13.94
CA PHE A 526 29.65 -9.63 -12.61
C PHE A 526 30.37 -10.99 -12.56
N ASN A 527 31.60 -11.00 -12.08
CA ASN A 527 32.40 -12.22 -11.90
C ASN A 527 32.36 -12.61 -10.41
N PRO A 528 31.70 -13.70 -10.03
CA PRO A 528 31.58 -14.09 -8.62
C PRO A 528 32.90 -14.56 -8.02
N ALA A 529 33.89 -15.00 -8.83
CA ALA A 529 35.19 -15.48 -8.34
C ALA A 529 36.08 -14.33 -7.88
N THR A 530 36.01 -13.18 -8.56
CA THR A 530 36.83 -12.00 -8.22
C THR A 530 36.05 -10.92 -7.46
N GLY A 531 34.70 -10.99 -7.50
CA GLY A 531 33.85 -9.97 -6.93
C GLY A 531 33.83 -8.67 -7.74
N GLU A 532 34.36 -8.70 -8.97
CA GLU A 532 34.47 -7.51 -9.82
C GLU A 532 33.42 -7.50 -10.94
N THR A 533 33.00 -6.29 -11.31
CA THR A 533 32.11 -6.07 -12.46
C THR A 533 32.91 -5.49 -13.63
N ILE A 534 32.89 -6.19 -14.74
CA ILE A 534 33.59 -5.79 -15.97
C ILE A 534 32.63 -4.99 -16.83
N ARG A 535 33.00 -3.77 -17.18
CA ARG A 535 32.26 -2.86 -18.07
C ARG A 535 33.25 -2.22 -19.06
N HIS A 536 32.91 -2.22 -20.33
CA HIS A 536 33.78 -1.62 -21.38
C HIS A 536 33.42 -0.16 -21.68
N ASP A 537 32.22 0.29 -21.24
CA ASP A 537 31.78 1.69 -21.40
C ASP A 537 31.05 2.18 -20.14
N HIS A 538 30.96 3.51 -20.00
CA HIS A 538 30.41 4.17 -18.81
C HIS A 538 29.58 5.40 -19.23
N GLY A 539 28.72 5.87 -18.31
CA GLY A 539 27.97 7.11 -18.44
C GLY A 539 26.92 7.07 -19.56
N ILE A 540 26.72 8.21 -20.21
CA ILE A 540 25.64 8.45 -21.19
C ILE A 540 25.73 7.48 -22.37
N LYS A 541 26.93 7.14 -22.83
CA LYS A 541 27.16 6.19 -23.95
C LYS A 541 26.55 4.82 -23.62
N ARG A 542 26.80 4.32 -22.43
CA ARG A 542 26.23 3.04 -21.94
C ARG A 542 24.70 3.10 -21.87
N TRP A 543 24.14 4.21 -21.35
CA TRP A 543 22.68 4.41 -21.28
C TRP A 543 22.04 4.48 -22.66
N ALA A 544 22.63 5.24 -23.61
CA ALA A 544 22.12 5.35 -24.98
C ALA A 544 22.14 4.00 -25.68
N ARG A 545 23.26 3.26 -25.57
CA ARG A 545 23.41 1.92 -26.13
C ARG A 545 22.36 0.96 -25.52
N GLY A 546 22.24 0.94 -24.20
CA GLY A 546 21.27 0.10 -23.50
C GLY A 546 19.83 0.43 -23.88
N PHE A 547 19.51 1.71 -24.14
CA PHE A 547 18.18 2.10 -24.61
C PHE A 547 17.86 1.49 -25.97
N MET A 548 18.82 1.53 -26.90
CA MET A 548 18.64 1.02 -28.28
C MET A 548 18.77 -0.50 -28.38
N ALA A 549 19.41 -1.15 -27.40
CA ALA A 549 19.58 -2.62 -27.38
C ALA A 549 18.26 -3.32 -27.05
N GLY A 550 18.17 -4.59 -27.42
CA GLY A 550 17.01 -5.43 -27.07
C GLY A 550 15.68 -4.89 -27.59
N ARG A 551 14.68 -4.89 -26.73
CA ARG A 551 13.31 -4.47 -27.09
C ARG A 551 13.13 -2.96 -26.87
N TRP A 552 13.77 -2.13 -27.72
CA TRP A 552 13.75 -0.66 -27.61
C TRP A 552 12.32 -0.08 -27.59
N TYR A 553 11.35 -0.70 -28.29
CA TYR A 553 9.97 -0.24 -28.37
C TYR A 553 9.25 -0.33 -27.01
N ILE A 554 9.59 -1.30 -26.15
CA ILE A 554 9.04 -1.41 -24.78
C ILE A 554 9.60 -0.26 -23.92
N LYS A 555 10.88 0.05 -24.09
CA LYS A 555 11.53 1.18 -23.39
C LYS A 555 10.92 2.52 -23.81
N LEU A 556 10.66 2.67 -25.12
CA LEU A 556 9.96 3.85 -25.65
C LEU A 556 8.54 3.94 -25.09
N TRP A 557 7.80 2.82 -25.03
CA TRP A 557 6.46 2.77 -24.42
C TRP A 557 6.52 3.21 -22.94
N ASN A 558 7.47 2.69 -22.16
CA ASN A 558 7.64 3.07 -20.77
C ASN A 558 7.97 4.56 -20.61
N PHE A 559 8.77 5.11 -21.50
CA PHE A 559 9.10 6.54 -21.52
C PHE A 559 7.85 7.39 -21.83
N VAL A 560 7.07 7.02 -22.86
CA VAL A 560 5.82 7.71 -23.23
C VAL A 560 4.81 7.62 -22.09
N PHE A 561 4.68 6.46 -21.48
CA PHE A 561 3.79 6.25 -20.33
C PHE A 561 4.19 7.17 -19.16
N PHE A 562 5.49 7.23 -18.87
CA PHE A 562 6.03 8.14 -17.84
C PHE A 562 5.68 9.59 -18.12
N UNK A 563 5.60 10.06 -19.30
CA UNK A 563 5.30 11.23 -19.62
C UNK A 563 4.00 11.55 -19.53
N GLY A 564 3.19 10.65 -19.98
CA GLY A 564 1.73 10.85 -19.86
C GLY A 564 1.26 10.94 -18.42
N ALA A 565 1.86 10.12 -17.54
CA ALA A 565 1.58 10.18 -16.11
C ALA A 565 1.93 11.55 -15.51
N LEU A 566 3.04 12.15 -15.92
CA LEU A 566 3.43 13.50 -15.45
C LEU A 566 2.43 14.57 -15.92
N VAL A 567 1.95 14.48 -17.16
CA VAL A 567 0.92 15.41 -17.67
C VAL A 567 -0.36 15.25 -16.83
N THR A 568 -0.76 14.01 -16.56
CA THR A 568 -1.93 13.72 -15.73
C THR A 568 -1.75 14.27 -14.30
N CYS A 569 -0.54 14.19 -13.75
CA CYS A 569 -0.19 14.78 -12.44
C CYS A 569 -0.42 16.29 -12.42
N VAL A 570 0.10 16.99 -13.42
CA VAL A 570 -0.03 18.46 -13.51
C VAL A 570 -1.50 18.87 -13.65
N LEU A 571 -2.25 18.21 -14.54
CA LEU A 571 -3.68 18.48 -14.75
C LEU A 571 -4.50 18.18 -13.48
N GLY A 572 -4.25 17.05 -12.85
CA GLY A 572 -4.94 16.64 -11.62
C GLY A 572 -4.66 17.58 -10.46
N THR A 573 -3.39 17.98 -10.29
CA THR A 573 -2.97 18.94 -9.25
C THR A 573 -3.63 20.30 -9.48
N TYR A 574 -3.55 20.83 -10.70
CA TYR A 574 -4.16 22.11 -11.07
C TYR A 574 -5.67 22.11 -10.76
N SER A 575 -6.38 21.09 -11.22
CA SER A 575 -7.84 20.99 -11.06
C SER A 575 -8.25 20.85 -9.60
N SER A 576 -7.53 20.02 -8.83
CA SER A 576 -7.81 19.82 -7.40
C SER A 576 -7.50 21.09 -6.59
N VAL A 577 -6.38 21.77 -6.87
CA VAL A 577 -6.03 23.03 -6.21
C VAL A 577 -7.04 24.12 -6.58
N LYS A 578 -7.43 24.22 -7.86
CA LYS A 578 -8.48 25.16 -8.30
C LYS A 578 -9.77 24.92 -7.51
N SER A 579 -10.20 23.67 -7.40
CA SER A 579 -11.42 23.31 -6.64
C SER A 579 -11.33 23.73 -5.16
N ILE A 580 -10.16 23.56 -4.54
CA ILE A 580 -9.89 23.97 -3.15
C ILE A 580 -9.95 25.51 -3.06
N VAL A 581 -9.28 26.23 -3.96
CA VAL A 581 -9.22 27.71 -3.99
C VAL A 581 -10.62 28.29 -4.22
N ASP A 582 -11.40 27.74 -5.14
CA ASP A 582 -12.77 28.19 -5.43
C ASP A 582 -13.68 28.00 -4.18
N ALA A 583 -13.47 26.90 -3.44
CA ALA A 583 -14.14 26.65 -2.18
C ALA A 583 -13.80 27.70 -1.12
N TYR A 584 -12.52 28.12 -1.03
CA TYR A 584 -12.10 29.23 -0.14
C TYR A 584 -12.68 30.58 -0.58
N ALA A 585 -12.64 30.85 -1.88
CA ALA A 585 -13.10 32.13 -2.44
C ALA A 585 -14.61 32.35 -2.22
N SER A 586 -15.40 31.27 -2.11
CA SER A 586 -16.83 31.36 -1.80
C SER A 586 -17.14 31.77 -0.35
N GLY A 587 -16.12 31.95 0.49
CA GLY A 587 -16.23 32.52 1.84
C GLY A 587 -16.94 31.66 2.88
N SER A 588 -17.12 30.39 2.58
CA SER A 588 -18.01 29.50 3.33
C SER A 588 -17.28 28.52 4.25
N SER A 589 -15.97 28.74 4.52
CA SER A 589 -15.16 27.71 5.16
C SER A 589 -14.55 28.19 6.48
N THR A 590 -14.76 27.43 7.54
CA THR A 590 -14.02 27.54 8.79
C THR A 590 -13.16 26.30 8.97
N ALA A 591 -11.84 26.48 9.02
CA ALA A 591 -10.92 25.42 9.39
C ALA A 591 -11.22 24.97 10.85
N PHE A 592 -10.95 23.70 11.13
CA PHE A 592 -11.10 23.11 12.47
C PHE A 592 -12.54 23.09 13.02
N SER A 593 -13.56 23.15 12.14
CA SER A 593 -14.96 23.03 12.57
C SER A 593 -15.46 21.59 12.36
N CYS A 594 -16.37 21.15 13.22
CA CYS A 594 -17.06 19.86 13.08
C CYS A 594 -18.28 19.96 12.15
N VAL A 595 -18.60 21.12 11.61
CA VAL A 595 -19.77 21.30 10.76
C VAL A 595 -19.44 20.77 9.36
N GLY A 596 -19.88 19.56 9.06
CA GLY A 596 -19.72 18.94 7.75
C GLY A 596 -20.68 19.53 6.71
N PRO A 597 -20.39 19.30 5.44
CA PRO A 597 -21.26 19.75 4.35
C PRO A 597 -22.56 18.93 4.23
N VAL A 598 -22.69 17.86 5.00
CA VAL A 598 -23.77 16.88 4.88
C VAL A 598 -24.58 16.79 6.17
#